data_8503f63eec75a3676512fdafcf34f3b1
#
_entry.id   8503f63eec75a3676512fdafcf34f3b1
#
_cell.length_a   1.000
_cell.length_b   1.000
_cell.length_c   1.000
_cell.angle_alpha   90.00
_cell.angle_beta   90.00
_cell.angle_gamma   90.00
#
_symmetry.space_group_name_H-M   'P 1'
#
loop_
_entity.id
_entity.type
_entity.pdbx_description
1 polymer ?
#
loop_
_entity_poly.entity_id
_entity_poly.type
_entity_poly.pdbx_seq_one_letter_code
_entity_poly.pdbx_strand_id
1 'polypeptide(L)'
;EMCIRDRVIGVESTPTWIFKALKFLVIDLGGTVGQLGVGEPGPAFVHNGVSVGTPICYEGLYGNFYGGFVREGARALLISSNDGWWGDTPGHKHLFSMARLRAVEHRRAIARSANTGTSGFIDTRGDVQQKLGWDRRGILTGEVELNSELTFYTRYGDYLGRISELLMGLCILYYIAYRIKKKNHLVK
;
A
#
# COMPACT_ATOMS: atom_id res chain seq x y z
N GLU A 1 -3.24 -10.20 16.91
CA GLU A 1 -3.66 -10.50 15.52
C GLU A 1 -3.34 -9.31 14.64
N MET A 2 -2.51 -9.51 13.63
CA MET A 2 -2.18 -8.44 12.69
C MET A 2 -3.39 -8.15 11.81
N CYS A 3 -3.78 -6.88 11.73
CA CYS A 3 -4.81 -6.41 10.81
C CYS A 3 -4.23 -6.33 9.38
N ILE A 4 -3.88 -7.47 8.82
CA ILE A 4 -3.48 -7.58 7.42
C ILE A 4 -4.45 -8.57 6.79
N ARG A 5 -5.39 -8.05 6.00
CA ARG A 5 -6.35 -8.91 5.33
C ARG A 5 -5.73 -9.59 4.12
N ASP A 6 -4.91 -8.90 3.39
CA ASP A 6 -4.66 -9.31 2.01
C ASP A 6 -3.19 -9.33 1.57
N ARG A 7 -2.24 -8.64 2.23
CA ARG A 7 -0.87 -8.58 1.69
C ARG A 7 0.23 -8.47 2.75
N VAL A 8 1.10 -9.46 2.80
CA VAL A 8 2.35 -9.40 3.57
C VAL A 8 3.49 -9.05 2.62
N ILE A 9 4.28 -8.03 2.98
CA ILE A 9 5.44 -7.59 2.19
C ILE A 9 6.33 -8.80 1.83
N GLY A 10 6.59 -9.00 0.55
CA GLY A 10 7.52 -10.00 0.04
C GLY A 10 6.91 -11.37 -0.28
N VAL A 11 5.65 -11.64 0.02
CA VAL A 11 5.04 -12.96 -0.24
C VAL A 11 4.37 -13.02 -1.63
N GLU A 12 3.89 -11.91 -2.13
CA GLU A 12 3.08 -11.88 -3.37
C GLU A 12 3.86 -11.95 -4.67
N SER A 13 5.07 -11.37 -4.69
CA SER A 13 5.93 -11.40 -5.87
C SER A 13 6.78 -12.66 -5.97
N THR A 14 6.78 -13.49 -4.91
CA THR A 14 7.61 -14.69 -4.87
C THR A 14 6.79 -15.89 -5.32
N PRO A 15 7.17 -16.58 -6.39
CA PRO A 15 6.52 -17.81 -6.80
C PRO A 15 6.46 -18.80 -5.65
N THR A 16 5.31 -19.49 -5.49
CA THR A 16 5.04 -20.40 -4.36
C THR A 16 6.08 -21.50 -4.18
N TRP A 17 6.76 -21.90 -5.25
CA TRP A 17 7.83 -22.91 -5.17
C TRP A 17 9.12 -22.35 -4.54
N ILE A 18 9.46 -21.06 -4.78
CA ILE A 18 10.60 -20.39 -4.14
C ILE A 18 10.30 -20.23 -2.65
N PHE A 19 9.08 -19.86 -2.28
CA PHE A 19 8.68 -19.74 -0.89
C PHE A 19 8.77 -21.08 -0.15
N LYS A 20 8.36 -22.17 -0.80
CA LYS A 20 8.53 -23.52 -0.24
C LYS A 20 9.99 -23.92 -0.07
N ALA A 21 10.86 -23.57 -1.02
CA ALA A 21 12.28 -23.86 -0.96
C ALA A 21 13.01 -23.02 0.11
N LEU A 22 12.56 -21.80 0.36
CA LEU A 22 13.16 -20.87 1.34
C LEU A 22 12.49 -20.90 2.72
N LYS A 23 11.54 -21.81 2.93
CA LYS A 23 10.79 -21.93 4.19
C LYS A 23 11.70 -22.06 5.43
N PHE A 24 12.89 -22.64 5.28
CA PHE A 24 13.88 -22.78 6.35
C PHE A 24 14.60 -21.46 6.73
N LEU A 25 14.51 -20.42 5.86
CA LEU A 25 15.09 -19.10 6.11
C LEU A 25 14.07 -18.13 6.73
N VAL A 26 12.81 -18.53 6.85
CA VAL A 26 11.77 -17.71 7.48
C VAL A 26 12.04 -17.70 8.98
N ILE A 27 12.50 -16.57 9.48
CA ILE A 27 12.67 -16.34 10.92
C ILE A 27 11.29 -16.40 11.55
N ASP A 28 11.09 -17.37 12.45
CA ASP A 28 9.89 -17.47 13.27
C ASP A 28 9.90 -16.34 14.30
N LEU A 29 9.22 -15.27 14.00
CA LEU A 29 9.07 -14.09 14.89
C LEU A 29 7.94 -14.29 15.91
N GLY A 30 7.61 -15.54 16.24
CA GLY A 30 6.63 -15.86 17.29
C GLY A 30 5.17 -15.59 16.91
N GLY A 31 4.89 -15.43 15.61
CA GLY A 31 3.53 -15.35 15.06
C GLY A 31 3.14 -16.67 14.40
N THR A 32 1.85 -16.98 14.37
CA THR A 32 1.34 -18.04 13.52
C THR A 32 1.70 -17.75 12.07
N VAL A 33 2.54 -18.56 11.47
CA VAL A 33 2.78 -18.56 10.02
C VAL A 33 1.52 -19.13 9.33
N GLY A 34 0.42 -18.40 9.47
CA GLY A 34 -0.80 -18.62 8.73
C GLY A 34 -0.74 -17.81 7.46
N GLN A 35 -0.87 -18.43 6.32
CA GLN A 35 -1.15 -17.71 5.09
C GLN A 35 -2.54 -17.09 5.24
N LEU A 36 -2.58 -15.76 5.43
CA LEU A 36 -3.83 -15.03 5.33
C LEU A 36 -4.30 -15.12 3.87
N GLY A 37 -5.60 -15.28 3.66
CA GLY A 37 -6.14 -15.30 2.31
C GLY A 37 -5.82 -13.97 1.59
N VAL A 38 -5.31 -14.07 0.38
CA VAL A 38 -5.17 -12.92 -0.50
C VAL A 38 -6.54 -12.64 -1.11
N GLY A 39 -7.15 -11.51 -0.75
CA GLY A 39 -8.39 -11.03 -1.35
C GLY A 39 -8.11 -9.95 -2.38
N GLU A 40 -8.94 -9.86 -3.38
CA GLU A 40 -8.99 -8.67 -4.21
C GLU A 40 -9.46 -7.47 -3.37
N PRO A 41 -9.10 -6.22 -3.74
CA PRO A 41 -9.70 -5.05 -3.11
C PRO A 41 -11.21 -5.22 -3.14
N GLY A 42 -11.81 -5.31 -1.95
CA GLY A 42 -13.25 -5.52 -1.86
C GLY A 42 -14.03 -4.38 -2.52
N PRO A 43 -15.28 -4.61 -2.90
CA PRO A 43 -16.13 -3.54 -3.38
C PRO A 43 -16.21 -2.45 -2.31
N ALA A 44 -16.33 -1.21 -2.76
CA ALA A 44 -16.55 -0.10 -1.86
C ALA A 44 -17.87 -0.30 -1.11
N PHE A 45 -17.86 -0.05 0.20
CA PHE A 45 -19.08 -0.09 0.98
C PHE A 45 -20.00 1.09 0.58
N VAL A 46 -21.25 0.80 0.34
CA VAL A 46 -22.23 1.83 0.00
C VAL A 46 -23.23 1.98 1.14
N HIS A 47 -23.33 3.18 1.68
CA HIS A 47 -24.33 3.54 2.67
C HIS A 47 -24.96 4.88 2.30
N ASN A 48 -26.29 4.94 2.21
CA ASN A 48 -27.05 6.15 1.82
C ASN A 48 -26.50 6.83 0.54
N GLY A 49 -26.13 6.05 -0.48
CA GLY A 49 -25.59 6.57 -1.73
C GLY A 49 -24.13 7.06 -1.66
N VAL A 50 -23.47 6.93 -0.51
CA VAL A 50 -22.05 7.23 -0.34
C VAL A 50 -21.25 5.95 -0.39
N SER A 51 -20.29 5.89 -1.32
CA SER A 51 -19.38 4.76 -1.50
C SER A 51 -18.04 5.06 -0.84
N VAL A 52 -17.56 4.17 0.03
CA VAL A 52 -16.28 4.31 0.76
C VAL A 52 -15.45 3.06 0.65
N GLY A 53 -14.14 3.22 0.48
CA GLY A 53 -13.18 2.14 0.57
C GLY A 53 -12.67 1.99 2.01
N THR A 54 -12.41 0.75 2.43
CA THR A 54 -12.00 0.46 3.81
C THR A 54 -10.69 -0.32 3.86
N PRO A 55 -9.57 0.27 3.42
CA PRO A 55 -8.27 -0.39 3.54
C PRO A 55 -7.85 -0.52 5.00
N ILE A 56 -7.10 -1.58 5.31
CA ILE A 56 -6.72 -1.92 6.66
C ILE A 56 -5.20 -1.82 6.82
N CYS A 57 -4.75 -1.05 7.80
CA CYS A 57 -3.38 -1.05 8.34
C CYS A 57 -2.30 -0.96 7.24
N TYR A 58 -1.50 -2.02 7.06
CA TYR A 58 -0.41 -2.10 6.08
C TYR A 58 -0.82 -2.05 4.61
N GLU A 59 -2.05 -2.29 4.29
CA GLU A 59 -2.57 -2.10 2.94
C GLU A 59 -2.30 -0.68 2.44
N GLY A 60 -2.19 0.28 3.37
CA GLY A 60 -1.81 1.67 3.12
C GLY A 60 -0.47 1.89 2.43
N LEU A 61 0.43 0.91 2.46
CA LEU A 61 1.71 0.99 1.77
C LEU A 61 1.55 0.81 0.24
N TYR A 62 0.48 0.17 -0.21
CA TYR A 62 0.30 -0.21 -1.62
C TYR A 62 -0.68 0.72 -2.34
N GLY A 63 -0.17 1.67 -3.13
CA GLY A 63 -1.00 2.62 -3.86
C GLY A 63 -1.95 1.95 -4.86
N ASN A 64 -1.49 0.94 -5.57
CA ASN A 64 -2.34 0.19 -6.50
C ASN A 64 -3.53 -0.49 -5.82
N PHE A 65 -3.34 -0.98 -4.58
CA PHE A 65 -4.40 -1.59 -3.79
C PHE A 65 -5.46 -0.56 -3.41
N TYR A 66 -5.05 0.61 -2.95
CA TYR A 66 -5.98 1.74 -2.72
C TYR A 66 -6.72 2.16 -4.00
N GLY A 67 -5.98 2.20 -5.10
CA GLY A 67 -6.55 2.47 -6.42
C GLY A 67 -7.65 1.48 -6.81
N GLY A 68 -7.59 0.24 -6.32
CA GLY A 68 -8.63 -0.77 -6.47
C GLY A 68 -9.98 -0.29 -5.91
N PHE A 69 -10.03 0.11 -4.65
CA PHE A 69 -11.26 0.66 -4.03
C PHE A 69 -11.80 1.86 -4.80
N VAL A 70 -10.90 2.73 -5.27
CA VAL A 70 -11.30 3.94 -5.99
C VAL A 70 -11.86 3.61 -7.38
N ARG A 71 -11.29 2.64 -8.07
CA ARG A 71 -11.83 2.13 -9.36
C ARG A 71 -13.20 1.47 -9.18
N GLU A 72 -13.43 0.81 -8.04
CA GLU A 72 -14.73 0.25 -7.64
C GLU A 72 -15.71 1.32 -7.11
N GLY A 73 -15.38 2.60 -7.25
CA GLY A 73 -16.28 3.71 -6.99
C GLY A 73 -16.17 4.33 -5.60
N ALA A 74 -15.15 4.02 -4.79
CA ALA A 74 -14.96 4.67 -3.50
C ALA A 74 -14.72 6.18 -3.69
N ARG A 75 -15.54 6.99 -3.00
CA ARG A 75 -15.47 8.45 -3.03
C ARG A 75 -14.65 9.04 -1.88
N ALA A 76 -14.44 8.27 -0.83
CA ALA A 76 -13.57 8.54 0.30
C ALA A 76 -13.01 7.23 0.82
N LEU A 77 -11.98 7.28 1.68
CA LEU A 77 -11.32 6.11 2.26
C LEU A 77 -11.37 6.18 3.78
N LEU A 78 -11.74 5.08 4.41
CA LEU A 78 -11.79 4.91 5.86
C LEU A 78 -10.74 3.88 6.26
N ILE A 79 -9.65 4.32 6.90
CA ILE A 79 -8.56 3.44 7.31
C ILE A 79 -8.74 3.00 8.75
N SER A 80 -8.73 1.70 9.00
CA SER A 80 -8.59 1.12 10.32
C SER A 80 -7.18 0.55 10.50
N SER A 81 -6.49 0.89 11.61
CA SER A 81 -5.11 0.47 11.81
C SER A 81 -4.81 0.12 13.26
N ASN A 82 -3.99 -0.91 13.45
CA ASN A 82 -3.37 -1.19 14.73
C ASN A 82 -1.86 -0.88 14.64
N ASP A 83 -1.50 0.32 15.09
CA ASP A 83 -0.10 0.77 15.04
C ASP A 83 0.71 0.37 16.28
N GLY A 84 0.08 -0.28 17.28
CA GLY A 84 0.72 -0.62 18.55
C GLY A 84 1.99 -1.45 18.43
N TRP A 85 2.13 -2.21 17.34
CA TRP A 85 3.31 -3.00 17.01
C TRP A 85 4.60 -2.20 16.87
N TRP A 86 4.48 -0.93 16.49
CA TRP A 86 5.63 -0.08 16.23
C TRP A 86 6.23 0.54 17.50
N GLY A 87 5.50 0.50 18.62
CA GLY A 87 5.86 1.33 19.77
C GLY A 87 5.87 2.82 19.38
N ASP A 88 6.34 3.69 20.25
CA ASP A 88 6.54 5.12 19.93
C ASP A 88 7.80 5.34 19.09
N THR A 89 7.79 4.80 17.90
CA THR A 89 8.90 4.89 16.93
C THR A 89 8.46 5.68 15.68
N PRO A 90 9.39 6.02 14.76
CA PRO A 90 9.04 6.62 13.49
C PRO A 90 8.08 5.76 12.63
N GLY A 91 7.97 4.45 12.88
CA GLY A 91 7.16 3.53 12.06
C GLY A 91 5.70 3.93 11.95
N HIS A 92 5.03 4.22 13.08
CA HIS A 92 3.63 4.67 13.05
C HIS A 92 3.46 6.03 12.35
N LYS A 93 4.47 6.92 12.43
CA LYS A 93 4.46 8.21 11.74
C LYS A 93 4.57 8.03 10.23
N HIS A 94 5.37 7.06 9.78
CA HIS A 94 5.46 6.70 8.36
C HIS A 94 4.14 6.15 7.82
N LEU A 95 3.45 5.28 8.57
CA LEU A 95 2.13 4.78 8.15
C LEU A 95 1.12 5.92 7.97
N PHE A 96 1.12 6.89 8.88
CA PHE A 96 0.28 8.07 8.73
C PHE A 96 0.68 8.93 7.51
N SER A 97 1.98 9.10 7.27
CA SER A 97 2.48 9.82 6.09
C SER A 97 2.13 9.10 4.79
N MET A 98 2.14 7.77 4.78
CA MET A 98 1.68 6.99 3.61
C MET A 98 0.19 7.22 3.33
N ALA A 99 -0.65 7.33 4.37
CA ALA A 99 -2.05 7.68 4.17
C ALA A 99 -2.20 9.05 3.47
N ARG A 100 -1.38 10.04 3.85
CA ARG A 100 -1.34 11.34 3.17
C ARG A 100 -0.98 11.21 1.69
N LEU A 101 0.03 10.39 1.38
CA LEU A 101 0.43 10.11 -0.01
C LEU A 101 -0.71 9.46 -0.79
N ARG A 102 -1.41 8.48 -0.19
CA ARG A 102 -2.59 7.85 -0.81
C ARG A 102 -3.70 8.86 -1.11
N ALA A 103 -3.95 9.81 -0.20
CA ALA A 103 -4.92 10.87 -0.43
C ALA A 103 -4.58 11.69 -1.68
N VAL A 104 -3.30 12.07 -1.85
CA VAL A 104 -2.82 12.82 -3.03
C VAL A 104 -2.92 12.01 -4.32
N GLU A 105 -2.44 10.76 -4.32
CA GLU A 105 -2.41 9.89 -5.50
C GLU A 105 -3.80 9.62 -6.08
N HIS A 106 -4.77 9.43 -5.19
CA HIS A 106 -6.11 9.03 -5.60
C HIS A 106 -7.12 10.18 -5.53
N ARG A 107 -6.71 11.37 -5.05
CA ARG A 107 -7.62 12.50 -4.79
C ARG A 107 -8.84 12.08 -3.97
N ARG A 108 -8.57 11.36 -2.88
CA ARG A 108 -9.60 10.91 -1.93
C ARG A 108 -9.26 11.41 -0.54
N ALA A 109 -10.24 12.03 0.09
CA ALA A 109 -10.11 12.36 1.51
C ALA A 109 -10.11 11.07 2.33
N ILE A 110 -9.36 11.08 3.42
CA ILE A 110 -9.13 9.91 4.27
C ILE A 110 -9.51 10.23 5.71
N ALA A 111 -10.36 9.39 6.29
CA ALA A 111 -10.55 9.31 7.73
C ALA A 111 -9.79 8.08 8.24
N ARG A 112 -8.81 8.31 9.10
CA ARG A 112 -7.98 7.24 9.68
C ARG A 112 -8.25 7.10 11.17
N SER A 113 -8.55 5.87 11.58
CA SER A 113 -8.68 5.48 12.99
C SER A 113 -7.58 4.47 13.32
N ALA A 114 -6.75 4.80 14.31
CA ALA A 114 -5.71 3.92 14.83
C ALA A 114 -5.93 3.71 16.32
N ASN A 115 -5.76 2.47 16.81
CA ASN A 115 -5.95 2.18 18.24
C ASN A 115 -4.92 2.87 19.12
N THR A 116 -3.65 2.90 18.72
CA THR A 116 -2.54 3.50 19.50
C THR A 116 -1.82 4.58 18.70
N GLY A 117 -1.79 4.45 17.36
CA GLY A 117 -1.09 5.36 16.46
C GLY A 117 -1.83 6.68 16.23
N THR A 118 -1.44 7.37 15.17
CA THR A 118 -2.05 8.64 14.80
C THR A 118 -3.37 8.43 14.07
N SER A 119 -4.46 8.93 14.65
CA SER A 119 -5.77 9.04 13.99
C SER A 119 -5.94 10.43 13.39
N GLY A 120 -6.77 10.60 12.36
CA GLY A 120 -6.99 11.93 11.81
C GLY A 120 -7.76 11.96 10.51
N PHE A 121 -8.10 13.18 10.10
CA PHE A 121 -8.71 13.49 8.82
C PHE A 121 -7.66 14.12 7.89
N ILE A 122 -7.63 13.66 6.66
CA ILE A 122 -6.70 14.07 5.62
C ILE A 122 -7.53 14.43 4.39
N ASP A 123 -7.30 15.61 3.82
CA ASP A 123 -8.02 16.04 2.63
C ASP A 123 -7.45 15.43 1.33
N THR A 124 -8.09 15.73 0.22
CA THR A 124 -7.72 15.24 -1.12
C THR A 124 -6.35 15.72 -1.61
N ARG A 125 -5.72 16.69 -0.92
CA ARG A 125 -4.38 17.21 -1.20
C ARG A 125 -3.32 16.62 -0.26
N GLY A 126 -3.75 15.80 0.72
CA GLY A 126 -2.86 15.21 1.71
C GLY A 126 -2.60 16.12 2.92
N ASP A 127 -3.35 17.23 3.05
CA ASP A 127 -3.23 18.10 4.20
C ASP A 127 -4.03 17.53 5.39
N VAL A 128 -3.39 17.60 6.57
CA VAL A 128 -3.98 17.06 7.79
C VAL A 128 -4.90 18.12 8.40
N GLN A 129 -6.18 17.85 8.41
CA GLN A 129 -7.19 18.76 8.96
C GLN A 129 -7.26 18.66 10.48
N GLN A 130 -7.29 17.45 11.00
CA GLN A 130 -7.31 17.15 12.43
C GLN A 130 -6.50 15.89 12.69
N LYS A 131 -5.87 15.81 13.85
CA LYS A 131 -5.15 14.60 14.28
C LYS A 131 -5.20 14.38 15.78
N LEU A 132 -5.23 13.13 16.16
CA LEU A 132 -4.99 12.62 17.51
C LEU A 132 -3.69 11.82 17.48
N GLY A 133 -2.73 12.19 18.32
CA GLY A 133 -1.39 11.60 18.30
C GLY A 133 -1.31 10.24 18.97
N TRP A 134 -0.08 9.73 19.07
CA TRP A 134 0.25 8.45 19.70
C TRP A 134 -0.31 8.33 21.12
N ASP A 135 -0.91 7.17 21.41
CA ASP A 135 -1.44 6.77 22.72
C ASP A 135 -2.36 7.82 23.38
N ARG A 136 -3.11 8.53 22.57
CA ARG A 136 -4.11 9.50 23.03
C ARG A 136 -5.51 8.95 22.81
N ARG A 137 -6.31 8.94 23.87
CA ARG A 137 -7.75 8.64 23.78
C ARG A 137 -8.51 9.91 23.46
N GLY A 138 -9.41 9.83 22.51
CA GLY A 138 -10.24 10.97 22.11
C GLY A 138 -11.19 10.62 20.98
N ILE A 139 -12.07 11.57 20.69
CA ILE A 139 -12.99 11.51 19.55
C ILE A 139 -12.61 12.67 18.64
N LEU A 140 -12.47 12.37 17.35
CA LEU A 140 -12.36 13.36 16.29
C LEU A 140 -13.65 13.36 15.51
N THR A 141 -14.19 14.53 15.26
CA THR A 141 -15.34 14.75 14.39
C THR A 141 -14.91 15.68 13.27
N GLY A 142 -15.26 15.34 12.04
CA GLY A 142 -14.87 16.15 10.88
C GLY A 142 -15.70 15.79 9.65
N GLU A 143 -15.57 16.61 8.64
CA GLU A 143 -16.18 16.39 7.33
C GLU A 143 -15.18 15.76 6.39
N VAL A 144 -15.64 14.86 5.55
CA VAL A 144 -14.84 14.17 4.54
C VAL A 144 -15.38 14.53 3.17
N GLU A 145 -14.52 15.17 2.37
CA GLU A 145 -14.85 15.52 0.99
C GLU A 145 -15.03 14.25 0.14
N LEU A 146 -16.12 14.20 -0.61
CA LEU A 146 -16.42 13.08 -1.51
C LEU A 146 -16.04 13.44 -2.94
N ASN A 147 -15.08 12.72 -3.52
CA ASN A 147 -14.65 12.93 -4.90
C ASN A 147 -14.86 11.66 -5.73
N SER A 148 -15.35 11.78 -6.96
CA SER A 148 -15.56 10.67 -7.90
C SER A 148 -14.59 10.66 -9.08
N GLU A 149 -13.76 11.70 -9.25
CA GLU A 149 -12.81 11.78 -10.35
C GLU A 149 -11.67 10.77 -10.18
N LEU A 150 -11.27 10.14 -11.29
CA LEU A 150 -10.12 9.22 -11.31
C LEU A 150 -8.87 9.96 -11.75
N THR A 151 -7.84 9.94 -10.89
CA THR A 151 -6.52 10.46 -11.25
C THR A 151 -5.83 9.57 -12.29
N PHE A 152 -4.79 10.11 -12.95
CA PHE A 152 -3.97 9.33 -13.86
C PHE A 152 -3.37 8.10 -13.16
N TYR A 153 -2.83 8.29 -11.95
CA TYR A 153 -2.28 7.19 -11.16
C TYR A 153 -3.35 6.13 -10.81
N THR A 154 -4.56 6.54 -10.44
CA THR A 154 -5.65 5.59 -10.16
C THR A 154 -6.01 4.75 -11.37
N ARG A 155 -5.99 5.34 -12.58
CA ARG A 155 -6.31 4.63 -13.83
C ARG A 155 -5.24 3.65 -14.25
N TYR A 156 -3.98 4.09 -14.24
CA TYR A 156 -2.86 3.37 -14.83
C TYR A 156 -1.97 2.66 -13.81
N GLY A 157 -2.15 2.93 -12.52
CA GLY A 157 -1.34 2.36 -11.44
C GLY A 157 0.09 2.85 -11.47
N ASP A 158 1.01 2.05 -10.95
CA ASP A 158 2.45 2.34 -10.93
C ASP A 158 3.08 2.18 -12.33
N TYR A 159 2.84 3.16 -13.19
CA TYR A 159 3.39 3.20 -14.53
C TYR A 159 4.89 3.48 -14.55
N LEU A 160 5.40 4.25 -13.58
CA LEU A 160 6.83 4.56 -13.48
C LEU A 160 7.64 3.31 -13.13
N GLY A 161 7.15 2.50 -12.20
CA GLY A 161 7.74 1.20 -11.86
C GLY A 161 7.83 0.30 -13.09
N ARG A 162 6.72 0.16 -13.82
CA ARG A 162 6.68 -0.66 -15.06
C ARG A 162 7.62 -0.17 -16.15
N ILE A 163 7.74 1.15 -16.35
CA ILE A 163 8.72 1.71 -17.29
C ILE A 163 10.14 1.41 -16.81
N SER A 164 10.42 1.56 -15.53
CA SER A 164 11.74 1.29 -14.97
C SER A 164 12.13 -0.18 -15.10
N GLU A 165 11.19 -1.11 -14.89
CA GLU A 165 11.40 -2.55 -15.10
C GLU A 165 11.73 -2.86 -16.58
N LEU A 166 11.00 -2.27 -17.52
CA LEU A 166 11.28 -2.41 -18.94
C LEU A 166 12.68 -1.90 -19.30
N LEU A 167 13.03 -0.69 -18.85
CA LEU A 167 14.35 -0.11 -19.09
C LEU A 167 15.47 -0.96 -18.49
N MET A 168 15.28 -1.46 -17.28
CA MET A 168 16.25 -2.37 -16.64
C MET A 168 16.42 -3.65 -17.47
N GLY A 169 15.32 -4.25 -17.94
CA GLY A 169 15.37 -5.43 -18.81
C GLY A 169 16.17 -5.16 -20.09
N LEU A 170 15.93 -4.03 -20.75
CA LEU A 170 16.68 -3.63 -21.94
C LEU A 170 18.18 -3.42 -21.64
N CYS A 171 18.53 -2.81 -20.53
CA CYS A 171 19.91 -2.63 -20.09
C CYS A 171 20.61 -3.97 -19.86
N ILE A 172 19.94 -4.93 -19.23
CA ILE A 172 20.47 -6.28 -19.01
C ILE A 172 20.71 -6.98 -20.35
N LEU A 173 19.74 -6.96 -21.26
CA LEU A 173 19.88 -7.55 -22.60
C LEU A 173 21.04 -6.93 -23.38
N TYR A 174 21.15 -5.60 -23.36
CA TYR A 174 22.27 -4.89 -23.98
C TYR A 174 23.61 -5.32 -23.39
N TYR A 175 23.72 -5.41 -22.07
CA TYR A 175 24.94 -5.86 -21.39
C TYR A 175 25.32 -7.28 -21.78
N ILE A 176 24.37 -8.20 -21.84
CA ILE A 176 24.59 -9.59 -22.26
C ILE A 176 25.11 -9.62 -23.70
N ALA A 177 24.43 -8.93 -24.61
CA ALA A 177 24.84 -8.85 -26.03
C ALA A 177 26.25 -8.25 -26.20
N TYR A 178 26.56 -7.20 -25.45
CA TYR A 178 27.89 -6.60 -25.41
C TYR A 178 28.97 -7.59 -24.94
N ARG A 179 28.70 -8.35 -23.88
CA ARG A 179 29.61 -9.37 -23.34
C ARG A 179 29.89 -10.49 -24.35
N ILE A 180 28.84 -10.96 -25.05
CA ILE A 180 28.96 -12.00 -26.07
C ILE A 180 29.82 -11.47 -27.25
N LYS A 181 29.53 -10.25 -27.72
CA LYS A 181 30.30 -9.64 -28.79
C LYS A 181 31.78 -9.49 -28.44
N LYS A 182 32.07 -9.00 -27.21
CA LYS A 182 33.45 -8.86 -26.72
C LYS A 182 34.17 -10.19 -26.65
N LYS A 183 33.52 -11.26 -26.19
CA LYS A 183 34.11 -12.61 -26.14
C LYS A 183 34.46 -13.13 -27.54
N ASN A 184 33.57 -12.92 -28.50
CA ASN A 184 33.79 -13.37 -29.88
C ASN A 184 34.93 -12.59 -30.62
N HIS A 185 35.21 -11.35 -30.17
CA HIS A 185 36.35 -10.58 -30.68
C HIS A 185 37.71 -11.00 -30.11
N LEU A 186 37.70 -11.62 -28.91
CA LEU A 186 38.94 -12.10 -28.26
C LEU A 186 39.34 -13.51 -28.69
N VAL A 187 38.49 -14.21 -29.44
CA VAL A 187 38.73 -15.59 -29.96
C VAL A 187 39.15 -15.58 -31.44
N LYS A 188 39.15 -14.43 -32.07
CA LYS A 188 39.74 -14.19 -33.39
C LYS A 188 41.11 -13.51 -33.25
#